data_fda27e76820179f0d7fbc3a3fbd8d60b
#
_entry.id   fda27e76820179f0d7fbc3a3fbd8d60b
#
_cell.length_a   1.000
_cell.length_b   1.000
_cell.length_c   1.000
_cell.angle_alpha   90.00
_cell.angle_beta   90.00
_cell.angle_gamma   90.00
#
_symmetry.space_group_name_H-M   'P 1'
#
loop_
_entity.id
_entity.type
_entity.pdbx_description
1 polymer ?
#
loop_
_entity_poly.entity_id
_entity_poly.type
_entity_poly.pdbx_seq_one_letter_code
_entity_poly.pdbx_strand_id
1 'polypeptide(L)'
;MADDKKIIFSMVGVSKVIPPQRQILKNIYLSFFYGAKIGIIGLNGSGKSTLLKIIAGLDKSYQGNVVFSPGYTVGYLEQEPKLDPEKTVKEVVQEGVKPIMDLLAEYEEVNNAFCDPEVLENPEKMDQLMARQAELQDKLDATDAWNIDNKLERAMDALRCPPDDKKIAVLSGGERRRVALCRLLLQQPDILLLDEPTNHLDAESIDWLEQHLQQYPGTVIAVTHDRYFLDHVAGWILELDRGEGIPWKGNYTSWLDQKTKRMAQEEKQASKRRKTLERELEWVRMAPKARQAKGKARLSSYDRLLNEDQKAREEKLEIYIPNGPRLGNKVIEAKGLAKAYDDKVLFDDLNFMLPPNGIVGVIGPNGAGKTTLFRLIMGQEKQDRGEFEVGETVKIAYVDQTHKDLSPEKSVYEVISQGVESFRMGGRDMNARAYLSKFNFTGADQEKKIGVLSGGERNRLHLAMALKEEGNVLLLDEPTNDIDVNTLRALEEGLENFAGCAVVVSHDSWVLDRIATHILAFEGDSKVTFYEGSYSDYEEFKKKRDGNVEPKRVRYRKLTD
;
A
#
# COMPACT_ATOMS: atom_id res chain seq x y z
N MET A 1 -27.85 11.06 21.86
CA MET A 1 -28.29 9.70 21.54
C MET A 1 -27.07 8.81 21.57
N ALA A 2 -27.02 7.84 22.49
CA ALA A 2 -25.96 6.85 22.50
C ALA A 2 -26.13 6.00 21.24
N ASP A 3 -25.17 6.08 20.33
CA ASP A 3 -25.06 5.22 19.15
C ASP A 3 -24.92 3.78 19.67
N ASP A 4 -25.96 2.98 19.56
CA ASP A 4 -25.92 1.53 19.82
C ASP A 4 -25.06 0.86 18.72
N LYS A 5 -23.73 1.04 18.83
CA LYS A 5 -22.77 0.42 17.91
C LYS A 5 -22.77 -1.07 18.15
N LYS A 6 -23.44 -1.81 17.28
CA LYS A 6 -23.53 -3.26 17.35
C LYS A 6 -22.14 -3.86 17.16
N ILE A 7 -21.65 -4.60 18.17
CA ILE A 7 -20.36 -5.34 18.08
C ILE A 7 -20.56 -6.53 17.14
N ILE A 8 -19.70 -6.63 16.13
CA ILE A 8 -19.75 -7.70 15.15
C ILE A 8 -18.78 -8.85 15.46
N PHE A 9 -17.62 -8.49 16.02
CA PHE A 9 -16.69 -9.48 16.58
C PHE A 9 -15.79 -8.86 17.63
N SER A 10 -15.21 -9.73 18.48
CA SER A 10 -14.24 -9.33 19.51
C SER A 10 -13.05 -10.27 19.53
N MET A 11 -11.89 -9.71 19.75
CA MET A 11 -10.63 -10.41 19.98
C MET A 11 -10.33 -10.38 21.47
N VAL A 12 -10.08 -11.54 22.08
CA VAL A 12 -9.87 -11.68 23.53
C VAL A 12 -8.55 -12.39 23.78
N GLY A 13 -7.53 -11.62 24.21
CA GLY A 13 -6.20 -12.14 24.56
C GLY A 13 -5.45 -12.75 23.39
N VAL A 14 -5.67 -12.25 22.15
CA VAL A 14 -5.06 -12.83 20.96
C VAL A 14 -3.57 -12.59 20.95
N SER A 15 -2.80 -13.70 20.89
CA SER A 15 -1.34 -13.69 20.85
C SER A 15 -0.83 -14.66 19.77
N LYS A 16 0.22 -14.26 19.05
CA LYS A 16 0.83 -15.08 17.99
C LYS A 16 2.34 -15.07 18.12
N VAL A 17 2.93 -16.27 18.10
CA VAL A 17 4.38 -16.51 18.08
C VAL A 17 4.75 -17.23 16.79
N ILE A 18 5.77 -16.75 16.10
CA ILE A 18 6.36 -17.43 14.94
C ILE A 18 7.70 -18.06 15.36
N PRO A 19 8.00 -19.32 14.96
CA PRO A 19 9.29 -19.95 15.21
C PRO A 19 10.46 -19.08 14.70
N PRO A 20 11.64 -18.99 15.41
CA PRO A 20 12.00 -19.76 16.61
C PRO A 20 11.63 -19.12 17.96
N GLN A 21 10.81 -18.10 18.09
CA GLN A 21 10.28 -17.45 19.32
C GLN A 21 9.93 -15.96 19.13
N ARG A 22 9.74 -15.52 17.90
CA ARG A 22 9.35 -14.13 17.62
C ARG A 22 7.84 -13.96 17.92
N GLN A 23 7.52 -13.27 19.01
CA GLN A 23 6.14 -12.89 19.30
C GLN A 23 5.76 -11.65 18.48
N ILE A 24 4.79 -11.82 17.55
CA ILE A 24 4.33 -10.75 16.66
C ILE A 24 3.04 -10.08 17.15
N LEU A 25 2.17 -10.83 17.86
CA LEU A 25 0.98 -10.27 18.51
C LEU A 25 0.98 -10.66 19.98
N LYS A 26 0.63 -9.72 20.86
CA LYS A 26 0.65 -9.86 22.31
C LYS A 26 -0.66 -9.42 22.93
N ASN A 27 -1.41 -10.35 23.49
CA ASN A 27 -2.59 -10.08 24.30
C ASN A 27 -3.51 -8.99 23.74
N ILE A 28 -3.93 -9.12 22.45
CA ILE A 28 -4.79 -8.15 21.82
C ILE A 28 -6.22 -8.32 22.33
N TYR A 29 -6.79 -7.23 22.87
CA TYR A 29 -8.16 -7.11 23.32
C TYR A 29 -8.83 -5.97 22.56
N LEU A 30 -9.65 -6.30 21.57
CA LEU A 30 -10.32 -5.32 20.72
C LEU A 30 -11.74 -5.79 20.40
N SER A 31 -12.67 -4.84 20.34
CA SER A 31 -14.03 -5.07 19.85
C SER A 31 -14.30 -4.19 18.63
N PHE A 32 -14.93 -4.77 17.62
CA PHE A 32 -15.18 -4.14 16.34
C PHE A 32 -16.67 -3.93 16.13
N PHE A 33 -17.04 -2.75 15.62
CA PHE A 33 -18.41 -2.32 15.45
C PHE A 33 -18.84 -2.40 13.98
N TYR A 34 -20.11 -2.66 13.75
CA TYR A 34 -20.69 -2.65 12.40
C TYR A 34 -20.56 -1.26 11.76
N GLY A 35 -20.22 -1.24 10.47
CA GLY A 35 -20.02 0.00 9.70
C GLY A 35 -18.73 0.76 10.00
N ALA A 36 -17.87 0.28 10.92
CA ALA A 36 -16.60 0.94 11.20
C ALA A 36 -15.63 0.83 10.02
N LYS A 37 -14.90 1.92 9.73
CA LYS A 37 -13.83 1.96 8.75
C LYS A 37 -12.51 2.07 9.50
N ILE A 38 -11.69 1.02 9.43
CA ILE A 38 -10.50 0.86 10.27
C ILE A 38 -9.28 0.67 9.37
N GLY A 39 -8.32 1.57 9.49
CA GLY A 39 -7.00 1.43 8.89
C GLY A 39 -6.03 0.77 9.86
N ILE A 40 -5.33 -0.28 9.44
CA ILE A 40 -4.28 -0.91 10.25
C ILE A 40 -2.92 -0.44 9.76
N ILE A 41 -2.14 0.13 10.66
CA ILE A 41 -0.79 0.61 10.40
C ILE A 41 0.23 -0.04 11.33
N GLY A 42 1.49 -0.03 10.94
CA GLY A 42 2.60 -0.58 11.72
C GLY A 42 3.79 -0.92 10.84
N LEU A 43 4.93 -1.18 11.45
CA LEU A 43 6.16 -1.57 10.75
C LEU A 43 5.99 -2.85 9.94
N ASN A 44 6.83 -3.04 8.93
CA ASN A 44 6.86 -4.31 8.20
C ASN A 44 7.27 -5.45 9.16
N GLY A 45 6.50 -6.55 9.08
CA GLY A 45 6.65 -7.67 10.00
C GLY A 45 6.04 -7.46 11.39
N SER A 46 5.26 -6.39 11.64
CA SER A 46 4.53 -6.19 12.90
C SER A 46 3.30 -7.09 13.07
N GLY A 47 2.94 -7.86 12.04
CA GLY A 47 1.83 -8.81 12.11
C GLY A 47 0.51 -8.32 11.51
N LYS A 48 0.50 -7.25 10.70
CA LYS A 48 -0.71 -6.69 10.06
C LYS A 48 -1.50 -7.74 9.26
N SER A 49 -0.86 -8.35 8.26
CA SER A 49 -1.49 -9.41 7.44
C SER A 49 -1.84 -10.66 8.26
N THR A 50 -1.04 -10.98 9.30
CA THR A 50 -1.35 -12.07 10.21
C THR A 50 -2.62 -11.80 11.01
N LEU A 51 -2.81 -10.55 11.47
CA LEU A 51 -4.04 -10.14 12.16
C LEU A 51 -5.25 -10.28 11.23
N LEU A 52 -5.16 -9.84 9.97
CA LEU A 52 -6.25 -10.05 8.99
C LEU A 52 -6.54 -11.52 8.75
N LYS A 53 -5.51 -12.38 8.61
CA LYS A 53 -5.69 -13.84 8.42
C LYS A 53 -6.34 -14.50 9.64
N ILE A 54 -6.04 -14.04 10.84
CA ILE A 54 -6.71 -14.51 12.07
C ILE A 54 -8.18 -14.10 12.06
N ILE A 55 -8.51 -12.85 11.72
CA ILE A 55 -9.89 -12.36 11.62
C ILE A 55 -10.63 -13.11 10.49
N ALA A 56 -9.98 -13.37 9.36
CA ALA A 56 -10.55 -14.15 8.25
C ALA A 56 -10.76 -15.65 8.58
N GLY A 57 -10.24 -16.13 9.73
CA GLY A 57 -10.31 -17.55 10.12
C GLY A 57 -9.37 -18.48 9.35
N LEU A 58 -8.44 -17.91 8.55
CA LEU A 58 -7.45 -18.64 7.76
C LEU A 58 -6.27 -19.11 8.62
N ASP A 59 -5.84 -18.30 9.59
CA ASP A 59 -4.81 -18.67 10.55
C ASP A 59 -5.46 -19.02 11.89
N LYS A 60 -5.38 -20.30 12.28
CA LYS A 60 -5.93 -20.83 13.52
C LYS A 60 -4.85 -21.11 14.58
N SER A 61 -3.57 -20.88 14.25
CA SER A 61 -2.43 -21.17 15.13
C SER A 61 -2.07 -19.97 16.00
N TYR A 62 -3.00 -19.51 16.84
CA TYR A 62 -2.81 -18.42 17.80
C TYR A 62 -3.36 -18.77 19.17
N GLN A 63 -2.99 -18.03 20.21
CA GLN A 63 -3.56 -18.11 21.55
C GLN A 63 -4.66 -17.06 21.71
N GLY A 64 -5.62 -17.31 22.57
CA GLY A 64 -6.78 -16.44 22.76
C GLY A 64 -7.97 -16.83 21.88
N ASN A 65 -8.97 -15.97 21.79
CA ASN A 65 -10.20 -16.24 21.06
C ASN A 65 -10.60 -15.05 20.18
N VAL A 66 -11.15 -15.36 19.00
CA VAL A 66 -11.89 -14.41 18.16
C VAL A 66 -13.34 -14.88 18.13
N VAL A 67 -14.24 -14.04 18.64
CA VAL A 67 -15.66 -14.35 18.78
C VAL A 67 -16.46 -13.47 17.84
N PHE A 68 -17.12 -14.08 16.86
CA PHE A 68 -18.02 -13.40 15.93
C PHE A 68 -19.45 -13.44 16.43
N SER A 69 -20.18 -12.35 16.24
CA SER A 69 -21.62 -12.38 16.34
C SER A 69 -22.22 -13.19 15.18
N PRO A 70 -23.28 -13.99 15.40
CA PRO A 70 -23.85 -14.84 14.37
C PRO A 70 -24.45 -14.01 13.21
N GLY A 71 -24.39 -14.56 11.99
CA GLY A 71 -25.06 -14.04 10.82
C GLY A 71 -24.27 -13.02 9.99
N TYR A 72 -22.99 -12.78 10.29
CA TYR A 72 -22.14 -11.89 9.50
C TYR A 72 -21.19 -12.65 8.56
N THR A 73 -21.08 -12.18 7.35
CA THR A 73 -20.18 -12.69 6.32
C THR A 73 -18.84 -11.96 6.33
N VAL A 74 -17.75 -12.69 6.09
CA VAL A 74 -16.39 -12.13 6.03
C VAL A 74 -15.81 -12.34 4.65
N GLY A 75 -15.35 -11.27 4.02
CA GLY A 75 -14.60 -11.31 2.77
C GLY A 75 -13.15 -10.85 2.99
N TYR A 76 -12.21 -11.52 2.37
CA TYR A 76 -10.78 -11.22 2.52
C TYR A 76 -10.06 -11.12 1.18
N LEU A 77 -9.40 -10.00 0.94
CA LEU A 77 -8.48 -9.82 -0.17
C LEU A 77 -7.07 -10.19 0.28
N GLU A 78 -6.57 -11.31 -0.23
CA GLU A 78 -5.19 -11.73 0.01
C GLU A 78 -4.21 -10.90 -0.82
N GLN A 79 -2.96 -10.77 -0.33
CA GLN A 79 -1.88 -10.12 -1.06
C GLN A 79 -1.61 -10.81 -2.41
N GLU A 80 -1.67 -12.14 -2.46
CA GLU A 80 -1.60 -12.94 -3.68
C GLU A 80 -2.87 -13.81 -3.81
N PRO A 81 -3.94 -13.31 -4.45
CA PRO A 81 -5.20 -14.03 -4.54
C PRO A 81 -5.09 -15.27 -5.42
N LYS A 82 -5.62 -16.37 -4.91
CA LYS A 82 -5.73 -17.64 -5.63
C LYS A 82 -7.02 -17.64 -6.45
N LEU A 83 -6.90 -17.45 -7.74
CA LEU A 83 -7.98 -17.53 -8.71
C LEU A 83 -7.81 -18.77 -9.58
N ASP A 84 -8.93 -19.31 -10.09
CA ASP A 84 -8.91 -20.45 -11.00
C ASP A 84 -8.27 -20.05 -12.35
N PRO A 85 -7.13 -20.66 -12.73
CA PRO A 85 -6.39 -20.27 -13.92
C PRO A 85 -7.14 -20.53 -15.24
N GLU A 86 -8.10 -21.48 -15.24
CA GLU A 86 -8.86 -21.86 -16.45
C GLU A 86 -10.01 -20.91 -16.75
N LYS A 87 -10.48 -20.15 -15.77
CA LYS A 87 -11.59 -19.21 -15.93
C LYS A 87 -11.16 -17.91 -16.60
N THR A 88 -12.12 -17.27 -17.22
CA THR A 88 -11.99 -15.91 -17.76
C THR A 88 -12.18 -14.85 -16.68
N VAL A 89 -11.77 -13.62 -16.96
CA VAL A 89 -11.94 -12.47 -16.06
C VAL A 89 -13.42 -12.29 -15.70
N LYS A 90 -14.31 -12.33 -16.70
CA LYS A 90 -15.75 -12.18 -16.51
C LYS A 90 -16.33 -13.26 -15.60
N GLU A 91 -15.99 -14.53 -15.83
CA GLU A 91 -16.47 -15.65 -15.01
C GLU A 91 -16.05 -15.50 -13.54
N VAL A 92 -14.82 -15.09 -13.27
CA VAL A 92 -14.35 -14.88 -11.91
C VAL A 92 -15.06 -13.71 -11.23
N VAL A 93 -15.29 -12.60 -11.95
CA VAL A 93 -16.01 -11.44 -11.39
C VAL A 93 -17.47 -11.80 -11.11
N GLN A 94 -18.12 -12.57 -12.00
CA GLN A 94 -19.50 -13.04 -11.82
C GLN A 94 -19.67 -13.95 -10.60
N GLU A 95 -18.62 -14.67 -10.15
CA GLU A 95 -18.67 -15.43 -8.89
C GLU A 95 -19.06 -14.56 -7.69
N GLY A 96 -18.66 -13.28 -7.69
CA GLY A 96 -19.00 -12.34 -6.60
C GLY A 96 -20.50 -12.05 -6.49
N VAL A 97 -21.23 -12.16 -7.59
CA VAL A 97 -22.67 -11.92 -7.67
C VAL A 97 -23.47 -13.21 -7.96
N LYS A 98 -22.82 -14.38 -7.78
CA LYS A 98 -23.45 -15.66 -8.08
C LYS A 98 -24.84 -15.84 -7.43
N PRO A 99 -25.06 -15.50 -6.14
CA PRO A 99 -26.39 -15.63 -5.54
C PRO A 99 -27.47 -14.82 -6.26
N ILE A 100 -27.12 -13.65 -6.82
CA ILE A 100 -28.04 -12.79 -7.59
C ILE A 100 -28.28 -13.40 -8.97
N MET A 101 -27.23 -13.90 -9.61
CA MET A 101 -27.34 -14.59 -10.92
C MET A 101 -28.18 -15.84 -10.82
N ASP A 102 -28.03 -16.63 -9.75
CA ASP A 102 -28.83 -17.82 -9.49
C ASP A 102 -30.33 -17.45 -9.30
N LEU A 103 -30.63 -16.34 -8.61
CA LEU A 103 -32.02 -15.83 -8.47
C LEU A 103 -32.59 -15.36 -9.81
N LEU A 104 -31.81 -14.69 -10.64
CA LEU A 104 -32.24 -14.30 -11.99
C LEU A 104 -32.52 -15.52 -12.88
N ALA A 105 -31.64 -16.51 -12.84
CA ALA A 105 -31.85 -17.77 -13.58
C ALA A 105 -33.12 -18.49 -13.13
N GLU A 106 -33.35 -18.59 -11.79
CA GLU A 106 -34.56 -19.20 -11.24
C GLU A 106 -35.84 -18.41 -11.66
N TYR A 107 -35.76 -17.07 -11.68
CA TYR A 107 -36.86 -16.22 -12.13
C TYR A 107 -37.18 -16.46 -13.63
N GLU A 108 -36.14 -16.61 -14.48
CA GLU A 108 -36.32 -16.94 -15.90
C GLU A 108 -36.92 -18.36 -16.08
N GLU A 109 -36.45 -19.34 -15.28
CA GLU A 109 -37.03 -20.70 -15.30
C GLU A 109 -38.51 -20.69 -14.92
N VAL A 110 -38.89 -19.96 -13.87
CA VAL A 110 -40.28 -19.78 -13.46
C VAL A 110 -41.10 -19.12 -14.56
N ASN A 111 -40.57 -18.08 -15.21
CA ASN A 111 -41.24 -17.40 -16.31
C ASN A 111 -41.42 -18.34 -17.52
N ASN A 112 -40.44 -19.16 -17.84
CA ASN A 112 -40.55 -20.13 -18.92
C ASN A 112 -41.54 -21.24 -18.59
N ALA A 113 -41.66 -21.65 -17.34
CA ALA A 113 -42.61 -22.66 -16.89
C ALA A 113 -44.10 -22.25 -17.07
N PHE A 114 -44.40 -20.94 -17.12
CA PHE A 114 -45.75 -20.47 -17.46
C PHE A 114 -46.19 -20.85 -18.89
N CYS A 115 -45.25 -21.16 -19.78
CA CYS A 115 -45.56 -21.59 -21.16
C CYS A 115 -45.75 -23.10 -21.26
N ASP A 116 -45.57 -23.87 -20.18
CA ASP A 116 -45.73 -25.32 -20.18
C ASP A 116 -47.23 -25.70 -20.26
N PRO A 117 -47.67 -26.51 -21.21
CA PRO A 117 -49.06 -26.96 -21.33
C PRO A 117 -49.61 -27.64 -20.06
N GLU A 118 -48.79 -28.40 -19.34
CA GLU A 118 -49.21 -29.07 -18.10
C GLU A 118 -49.50 -28.08 -16.94
N VAL A 119 -48.87 -26.89 -16.96
CA VAL A 119 -49.12 -25.84 -15.99
C VAL A 119 -50.36 -25.06 -16.37
N LEU A 120 -50.58 -24.78 -17.64
CA LEU A 120 -51.76 -24.07 -18.13
C LEU A 120 -53.07 -24.83 -17.86
N GLU A 121 -53.03 -26.17 -17.82
CA GLU A 121 -54.17 -27.02 -17.50
C GLU A 121 -54.43 -27.25 -16.01
N ASN A 122 -53.49 -26.83 -15.12
CA ASN A 122 -53.57 -27.07 -13.67
C ASN A 122 -53.55 -25.74 -12.85
N PRO A 123 -54.70 -25.28 -12.33
CA PRO A 123 -54.82 -24.04 -11.56
C PRO A 123 -53.93 -24.01 -10.32
N GLU A 124 -53.77 -25.12 -9.59
CA GLU A 124 -52.95 -25.19 -8.36
C GLU A 124 -51.47 -24.98 -8.69
N LYS A 125 -50.96 -25.57 -9.79
CA LYS A 125 -49.58 -25.32 -10.24
C LYS A 125 -49.37 -23.89 -10.67
N MET A 126 -50.36 -23.30 -11.33
CA MET A 126 -50.34 -21.89 -11.76
C MET A 126 -50.22 -20.95 -10.54
N ASP A 127 -51.07 -21.16 -9.51
CA ASP A 127 -51.02 -20.34 -8.30
C ASP A 127 -49.68 -20.46 -7.54
N GLN A 128 -49.10 -21.65 -7.49
CA GLN A 128 -47.77 -21.88 -6.89
C GLN A 128 -46.67 -21.13 -7.66
N LEU A 129 -46.71 -21.18 -9.00
CA LEU A 129 -45.74 -20.47 -9.82
C LEU A 129 -45.88 -18.94 -9.69
N MET A 130 -47.11 -18.41 -9.66
CA MET A 130 -47.34 -16.98 -9.42
C MET A 130 -46.80 -16.53 -8.06
N ALA A 131 -47.05 -17.31 -7.00
CA ALA A 131 -46.52 -17.03 -5.67
C ALA A 131 -44.98 -17.06 -5.65
N ARG A 132 -44.35 -18.03 -6.33
CA ARG A 132 -42.89 -18.13 -6.44
C ARG A 132 -42.31 -17.00 -7.25
N GLN A 133 -42.92 -16.62 -8.38
CA GLN A 133 -42.51 -15.47 -9.19
C GLN A 133 -42.54 -14.18 -8.36
N ALA A 134 -43.64 -13.93 -7.61
CA ALA A 134 -43.73 -12.74 -6.76
C ALA A 134 -42.63 -12.71 -5.68
N GLU A 135 -42.36 -13.85 -5.01
CA GLU A 135 -41.29 -13.96 -4.04
C GLU A 135 -39.92 -13.65 -4.63
N LEU A 136 -39.64 -14.19 -5.83
CA LEU A 136 -38.37 -13.97 -6.55
C LEU A 136 -38.25 -12.52 -7.00
N GLN A 137 -39.34 -11.93 -7.50
CA GLN A 137 -39.37 -10.53 -7.92
C GLN A 137 -39.09 -9.59 -6.75
N ASP A 138 -39.72 -9.82 -5.59
CA ASP A 138 -39.45 -9.01 -4.37
C ASP A 138 -37.96 -9.10 -3.97
N LYS A 139 -37.35 -10.27 -4.07
CA LYS A 139 -35.92 -10.47 -3.78
C LYS A 139 -35.01 -9.77 -4.80
N LEU A 140 -35.34 -9.84 -6.10
CA LEU A 140 -34.59 -9.22 -7.18
C LEU A 140 -34.67 -7.69 -7.08
N ASP A 141 -35.86 -7.14 -6.77
CA ASP A 141 -36.07 -5.71 -6.56
C ASP A 141 -35.30 -5.19 -5.33
N ALA A 142 -35.33 -5.95 -4.22
CA ALA A 142 -34.61 -5.61 -3.01
C ALA A 142 -33.07 -5.58 -3.20
N THR A 143 -32.53 -6.37 -4.11
CA THR A 143 -31.09 -6.45 -4.43
C THR A 143 -30.68 -5.61 -5.64
N ASP A 144 -31.64 -4.91 -6.30
CA ASP A 144 -31.43 -4.18 -7.57
C ASP A 144 -30.70 -5.07 -8.61
N ALA A 145 -31.19 -6.31 -8.74
CA ALA A 145 -30.58 -7.36 -9.56
C ALA A 145 -30.71 -7.08 -11.06
N TRP A 146 -31.72 -6.33 -11.49
CA TRP A 146 -31.97 -6.01 -12.90
C TRP A 146 -30.84 -5.18 -13.54
N ASN A 147 -30.05 -4.47 -12.73
CA ASN A 147 -28.93 -3.66 -13.19
C ASN A 147 -27.56 -4.33 -12.95
N ILE A 148 -27.54 -5.64 -12.70
CA ILE A 148 -26.32 -6.34 -12.27
C ILE A 148 -25.20 -6.26 -13.32
N ASP A 149 -25.52 -6.40 -14.61
CA ASP A 149 -24.53 -6.33 -15.69
C ASP A 149 -23.88 -4.94 -15.76
N ASN A 150 -24.66 -3.87 -15.62
CA ASN A 150 -24.14 -2.51 -15.55
C ASN A 150 -23.26 -2.29 -14.32
N LYS A 151 -23.63 -2.87 -13.16
CA LYS A 151 -22.81 -2.79 -11.94
C LYS A 151 -21.49 -3.52 -12.11
N LEU A 152 -21.51 -4.70 -12.73
CA LEU A 152 -20.30 -5.47 -13.07
C LEU A 152 -19.38 -4.67 -13.97
N GLU A 153 -19.91 -4.15 -15.09
CA GLU A 153 -19.15 -3.39 -16.08
C GLU A 153 -18.52 -2.12 -15.47
N ARG A 154 -19.30 -1.36 -14.70
CA ARG A 154 -18.80 -0.16 -13.99
C ARG A 154 -17.69 -0.49 -13.00
N ALA A 155 -17.81 -1.55 -12.21
CA ALA A 155 -16.78 -1.96 -11.25
C ALA A 155 -15.52 -2.44 -11.97
N MET A 156 -15.66 -3.21 -13.04
CA MET A 156 -14.54 -3.69 -13.85
C MET A 156 -13.83 -2.55 -14.57
N ASP A 157 -14.56 -1.56 -15.07
CA ASP A 157 -13.99 -0.37 -15.71
C ASP A 157 -13.25 0.52 -14.71
N ALA A 158 -13.85 0.78 -13.55
CA ALA A 158 -13.27 1.62 -12.51
C ALA A 158 -11.96 1.04 -11.94
N LEU A 159 -11.89 -0.28 -11.76
CA LEU A 159 -10.68 -0.99 -11.34
C LEU A 159 -9.77 -1.35 -12.50
N ARG A 160 -10.10 -0.93 -13.72
CA ARG A 160 -9.34 -1.23 -14.94
C ARG A 160 -8.97 -2.71 -15.04
N CYS A 161 -9.96 -3.57 -14.82
CA CYS A 161 -9.80 -5.00 -15.01
C CYS A 161 -9.38 -5.32 -16.44
N PRO A 162 -8.63 -6.42 -16.68
CA PRO A 162 -8.30 -6.89 -18.00
C PRO A 162 -9.56 -7.19 -18.84
N PRO A 163 -9.44 -7.34 -20.18
CA PRO A 163 -10.55 -7.74 -21.04
C PRO A 163 -11.26 -9.00 -20.54
N ASP A 164 -12.57 -9.03 -20.71
CA ASP A 164 -13.50 -10.02 -20.15
C ASP A 164 -13.19 -11.47 -20.55
N ASP A 165 -12.69 -11.65 -21.77
CA ASP A 165 -12.36 -12.93 -22.40
C ASP A 165 -10.98 -13.49 -22.05
N LYS A 166 -10.11 -12.67 -21.41
CA LYS A 166 -8.80 -13.13 -21.02
C LYS A 166 -8.87 -14.19 -19.92
N LYS A 167 -8.08 -15.26 -20.07
CA LYS A 167 -7.91 -16.28 -19.03
C LYS A 167 -7.03 -15.76 -17.88
N ILE A 168 -7.36 -16.17 -16.66
CA ILE A 168 -6.61 -15.82 -15.44
C ILE A 168 -5.14 -16.28 -15.50
N ALA A 169 -4.88 -17.42 -16.16
CA ALA A 169 -3.53 -17.98 -16.31
C ALA A 169 -2.53 -17.00 -16.94
N VAL A 170 -2.96 -16.17 -17.89
CA VAL A 170 -2.09 -15.24 -18.64
C VAL A 170 -1.97 -13.85 -17.99
N LEU A 171 -2.67 -13.61 -16.88
CA LEU A 171 -2.66 -12.33 -16.19
C LEU A 171 -1.41 -12.16 -15.32
N SER A 172 -0.92 -10.93 -15.25
CA SER A 172 0.08 -10.52 -14.26
C SER A 172 -0.48 -10.59 -12.83
N GLY A 173 0.41 -10.58 -11.82
CA GLY A 173 0.01 -10.57 -10.40
C GLY A 173 -0.93 -9.40 -10.07
N GLY A 174 -0.60 -8.19 -10.54
CA GLY A 174 -1.42 -7.00 -10.34
C GLY A 174 -2.78 -7.07 -11.03
N GLU A 175 -2.86 -7.63 -12.26
CA GLU A 175 -4.14 -7.84 -12.95
C GLU A 175 -5.02 -8.85 -12.21
N ARG A 176 -4.46 -9.97 -11.76
CA ARG A 176 -5.19 -10.96 -10.93
C ARG A 176 -5.75 -10.34 -9.66
N ARG A 177 -4.96 -9.46 -9.03
CA ARG A 177 -5.38 -8.78 -7.81
C ARG A 177 -6.54 -7.82 -8.03
N ARG A 178 -6.54 -7.04 -9.13
CA ARG A 178 -7.67 -6.17 -9.50
C ARG A 178 -8.95 -6.96 -9.75
N VAL A 179 -8.85 -8.09 -10.43
CA VAL A 179 -10.00 -9.00 -10.66
C VAL A 179 -10.54 -9.56 -9.32
N ALA A 180 -9.65 -9.98 -8.41
CA ALA A 180 -10.04 -10.48 -7.10
C ALA A 180 -10.71 -9.39 -6.24
N LEU A 181 -10.17 -8.16 -6.26
CA LEU A 181 -10.75 -7.01 -5.57
C LEU A 181 -12.14 -6.70 -6.14
N CYS A 182 -12.29 -6.65 -7.46
CA CYS A 182 -13.57 -6.43 -8.13
C CYS A 182 -14.62 -7.46 -7.69
N ARG A 183 -14.28 -8.75 -7.75
CA ARG A 183 -15.14 -9.85 -7.27
C ARG A 183 -15.57 -9.65 -5.82
N LEU A 184 -14.61 -9.31 -4.94
CA LEU A 184 -14.86 -9.17 -3.51
C LEU A 184 -15.78 -7.97 -3.19
N LEU A 185 -15.59 -6.83 -3.86
CA LEU A 185 -16.43 -5.64 -3.68
C LEU A 185 -17.87 -5.90 -4.14
N LEU A 186 -18.05 -6.66 -5.22
CA LEU A 186 -19.36 -7.04 -5.72
C LEU A 186 -20.08 -8.07 -4.83
N GLN A 187 -19.34 -8.89 -4.12
CA GLN A 187 -19.87 -9.85 -3.14
C GLN A 187 -20.49 -9.17 -1.91
N GLN A 188 -20.07 -7.94 -1.59
CA GLN A 188 -20.57 -7.11 -0.48
C GLN A 188 -20.65 -7.82 0.89
N PRO A 189 -19.56 -8.43 1.39
CA PRO A 189 -19.58 -9.07 2.72
C PRO A 189 -19.77 -8.03 3.83
N ASP A 190 -20.37 -8.44 4.98
CA ASP A 190 -20.58 -7.56 6.14
C ASP A 190 -19.26 -7.05 6.74
N ILE A 191 -18.21 -7.87 6.67
CA ILE A 191 -16.85 -7.55 7.11
C ILE A 191 -15.91 -7.70 5.93
N LEU A 192 -15.37 -6.60 5.47
CA LEU A 192 -14.44 -6.53 4.35
C LEU A 192 -13.01 -6.34 4.86
N LEU A 193 -12.17 -7.33 4.64
CA LEU A 193 -10.76 -7.34 5.02
C LEU A 193 -9.89 -7.13 3.78
N LEU A 194 -9.10 -6.05 3.76
CA LEU A 194 -8.29 -5.67 2.62
C LEU A 194 -6.80 -5.59 3.02
N ASP A 195 -5.97 -6.41 2.40
CA ASP A 195 -4.52 -6.38 2.62
C ASP A 195 -3.85 -5.66 1.45
N GLU A 196 -3.38 -4.42 1.66
CA GLU A 196 -2.77 -3.52 0.69
C GLU A 196 -3.63 -3.30 -0.58
N PRO A 197 -4.90 -2.85 -0.46
CA PRO A 197 -5.82 -2.78 -1.61
C PRO A 197 -5.41 -1.76 -2.67
N THR A 198 -4.62 -0.76 -2.32
CA THR A 198 -4.17 0.31 -3.23
C THR A 198 -2.97 -0.10 -4.09
N ASN A 199 -2.23 -1.16 -3.71
CA ASN A 199 -1.09 -1.63 -4.49
C ASN A 199 -1.51 -2.07 -5.89
N HIS A 200 -0.77 -1.64 -6.91
CA HIS A 200 -1.01 -1.89 -8.33
C HIS A 200 -2.28 -1.24 -8.91
N LEU A 201 -2.94 -0.36 -8.17
CA LEU A 201 -3.98 0.53 -8.68
C LEU A 201 -3.34 1.85 -9.13
N ASP A 202 -3.93 2.49 -10.11
CA ASP A 202 -3.60 3.87 -10.44
C ASP A 202 -4.45 4.86 -9.62
N ALA A 203 -4.07 6.14 -9.62
CA ALA A 203 -4.70 7.15 -8.78
C ALA A 203 -6.23 7.23 -8.99
N GLU A 204 -6.71 7.16 -10.24
CA GLU A 204 -8.15 7.23 -10.53
C GLU A 204 -8.92 6.01 -9.99
N SER A 205 -8.31 4.80 -10.05
CA SER A 205 -8.89 3.59 -9.45
C SER A 205 -8.87 3.64 -7.91
N ILE A 206 -7.85 4.27 -7.32
CA ILE A 206 -7.78 4.50 -5.87
C ILE A 206 -8.89 5.46 -5.44
N ASP A 207 -9.06 6.60 -6.13
CA ASP A 207 -10.12 7.56 -5.84
C ASP A 207 -11.53 6.92 -5.88
N TRP A 208 -11.77 6.09 -6.91
CA TRP A 208 -13.04 5.35 -7.00
C TRP A 208 -13.20 4.37 -5.84
N LEU A 209 -12.13 3.63 -5.48
CA LEU A 209 -12.16 2.68 -4.36
C LEU A 209 -12.44 3.40 -3.04
N GLU A 210 -11.82 4.55 -2.80
CA GLU A 210 -12.07 5.38 -1.61
C GLU A 210 -13.53 5.78 -1.50
N GLN A 211 -14.13 6.32 -2.58
CA GLN A 211 -15.54 6.70 -2.61
C GLN A 211 -16.45 5.50 -2.38
N HIS A 212 -16.15 4.35 -3.00
CA HIS A 212 -16.91 3.12 -2.82
C HIS A 212 -16.87 2.63 -1.37
N LEU A 213 -15.68 2.63 -0.74
CA LEU A 213 -15.50 2.17 0.64
C LEU A 213 -16.06 3.15 1.68
N GLN A 214 -16.07 4.46 1.41
CA GLN A 214 -16.77 5.44 2.27
C GLN A 214 -18.27 5.16 2.36
N GLN A 215 -18.89 4.79 1.23
CA GLN A 215 -20.32 4.49 1.13
C GLN A 215 -20.65 3.04 1.50
N TYR A 216 -19.65 2.18 1.69
CA TYR A 216 -19.84 0.77 2.00
C TYR A 216 -20.58 0.59 3.31
N PRO A 217 -21.71 -0.15 3.36
CA PRO A 217 -22.54 -0.26 4.58
C PRO A 217 -21.87 -1.09 5.68
N GLY A 218 -21.09 -2.10 5.31
CA GLY A 218 -20.40 -3.01 6.22
C GLY A 218 -19.14 -2.42 6.86
N THR A 219 -18.51 -3.22 7.70
CA THR A 219 -17.24 -2.89 8.34
C THR A 219 -16.09 -3.12 7.38
N VAL A 220 -15.20 -2.15 7.23
CA VAL A 220 -13.99 -2.25 6.42
C VAL A 220 -12.77 -2.21 7.33
N ILE A 221 -11.89 -3.19 7.17
CA ILE A 221 -10.59 -3.25 7.84
C ILE A 221 -9.52 -3.35 6.76
N ALA A 222 -8.76 -2.29 6.57
CA ALA A 222 -7.74 -2.20 5.53
C ALA A 222 -6.34 -2.06 6.13
N VAL A 223 -5.43 -2.90 5.68
CA VAL A 223 -3.98 -2.70 5.86
C VAL A 223 -3.49 -1.96 4.63
N THR A 224 -2.93 -0.79 4.78
CA THR A 224 -2.30 -0.05 3.67
C THR A 224 -1.26 0.93 4.20
N HIS A 225 -0.32 1.26 3.33
CA HIS A 225 0.66 2.32 3.55
C HIS A 225 0.28 3.63 2.87
N ASP A 226 -0.80 3.63 2.09
CA ASP A 226 -1.36 4.81 1.45
C ASP A 226 -2.05 5.72 2.47
N ARG A 227 -1.47 6.89 2.70
CA ARG A 227 -1.88 7.83 3.72
C ARG A 227 -3.14 8.60 3.34
N TYR A 228 -3.31 8.94 2.05
CA TYR A 228 -4.53 9.58 1.55
C TYR A 228 -5.72 8.64 1.69
N PHE A 229 -5.55 7.39 1.28
CA PHE A 229 -6.57 6.37 1.47
C PHE A 229 -6.98 6.25 2.95
N LEU A 230 -6.01 6.20 3.87
CA LEU A 230 -6.30 6.15 5.31
C LEU A 230 -6.97 7.43 5.82
N ASP A 231 -6.62 8.57 5.26
CA ASP A 231 -7.18 9.86 5.68
C ASP A 231 -8.63 10.05 5.20
N HIS A 232 -8.95 9.55 4.00
CA HIS A 232 -10.28 9.66 3.41
C HIS A 232 -11.24 8.55 3.87
N VAL A 233 -10.76 7.31 4.03
CA VAL A 233 -11.62 6.16 4.30
C VAL A 233 -11.72 5.84 5.80
N ALA A 234 -10.60 5.93 6.55
CA ALA A 234 -10.57 5.46 7.93
C ALA A 234 -11.20 6.43 8.92
N GLY A 235 -12.11 5.93 9.74
CA GLY A 235 -12.62 6.61 10.94
C GLY A 235 -11.92 6.19 12.23
N TRP A 236 -11.13 5.12 12.15
CA TRP A 236 -10.29 4.58 13.21
C TRP A 236 -8.97 4.08 12.64
N ILE A 237 -7.90 4.32 13.38
CA ILE A 237 -6.57 3.73 13.08
C ILE A 237 -6.23 2.72 14.18
N LEU A 238 -5.89 1.50 13.77
CA LEU A 238 -5.32 0.47 14.65
C LEU A 238 -3.82 0.38 14.39
N GLU A 239 -3.04 0.91 15.31
CA GLU A 239 -1.59 0.82 15.25
C GLU A 239 -1.10 -0.49 15.88
N LEU A 240 -0.33 -1.28 15.11
CA LEU A 240 0.39 -2.45 15.61
C LEU A 240 1.82 -2.06 15.94
N ASP A 241 2.09 -1.85 17.23
CA ASP A 241 3.41 -1.51 17.73
C ASP A 241 3.89 -2.56 18.74
N ARG A 242 5.07 -3.14 18.49
CA ARG A 242 5.72 -4.16 19.37
C ARG A 242 4.81 -5.33 19.77
N GLY A 243 3.88 -5.67 18.89
CA GLY A 243 2.90 -6.74 19.08
C GLY A 243 1.62 -6.32 19.81
N GLU A 244 1.51 -5.10 20.26
CA GLU A 244 0.30 -4.53 20.88
C GLU A 244 -0.56 -3.85 19.82
N GLY A 245 -1.88 -3.93 19.98
CA GLY A 245 -2.85 -3.25 19.12
C GLY A 245 -3.39 -2.02 19.84
N ILE A 246 -3.05 -0.83 19.33
CA ILE A 246 -3.44 0.45 19.92
C ILE A 246 -4.47 1.12 19.04
N PRO A 247 -5.75 1.21 19.44
CA PRO A 247 -6.78 1.87 18.66
C PRO A 247 -6.74 3.39 18.86
N TRP A 248 -6.82 4.14 17.75
CA TRP A 248 -6.89 5.59 17.72
C TRP A 248 -8.17 6.01 16.99
N LYS A 249 -8.90 6.96 17.56
CA LYS A 249 -10.09 7.51 16.92
C LYS A 249 -9.70 8.61 15.94
N GLY A 250 -10.23 8.54 14.72
CA GLY A 250 -9.97 9.49 13.64
C GLY A 250 -9.22 8.87 12.47
N ASN A 251 -8.88 9.70 11.52
CA ASN A 251 -8.13 9.36 10.31
C ASN A 251 -6.60 9.40 10.53
N TYR A 252 -5.83 9.25 9.46
CA TYR A 252 -4.37 9.22 9.51
C TYR A 252 -3.77 10.52 10.07
N THR A 253 -4.24 11.69 9.60
CA THR A 253 -3.78 13.00 10.09
C THR A 253 -4.03 13.15 11.58
N SER A 254 -5.22 12.78 12.05
CA SER A 254 -5.59 12.80 13.47
C SER A 254 -4.73 11.86 14.32
N TRP A 255 -4.43 10.66 13.80
CA TRP A 255 -3.51 9.72 14.44
C TRP A 255 -2.10 10.30 14.57
N LEU A 256 -1.58 10.93 13.50
CA LEU A 256 -0.24 11.52 13.48
C LEU A 256 -0.09 12.61 14.58
N ASP A 257 -1.09 13.48 14.70
CA ASP A 257 -1.14 14.53 15.72
C ASP A 257 -1.18 13.96 17.14
N GLN A 258 -2.04 12.95 17.35
CA GLN A 258 -2.16 12.29 18.66
C GLN A 258 -0.87 11.54 19.02
N LYS A 259 -0.26 10.84 18.08
CA LYS A 259 1.01 10.13 18.26
C LYS A 259 2.15 11.09 18.57
N THR A 260 2.25 12.21 17.84
CA THR A 260 3.28 13.24 18.07
C THR A 260 3.16 13.82 19.47
N LYS A 261 1.95 14.15 19.92
CA LYS A 261 1.70 14.64 21.29
C LYS A 261 2.08 13.60 22.35
N ARG A 262 1.73 12.34 22.12
CA ARG A 262 2.09 11.23 23.03
C ARG A 262 3.60 11.04 23.11
N MET A 263 4.30 11.01 21.96
CA MET A 263 5.76 10.89 21.92
C MET A 263 6.46 12.05 22.66
N ALA A 264 6.00 13.29 22.44
CA ALA A 264 6.53 14.44 23.15
C ALA A 264 6.32 14.35 24.69
N GLN A 265 5.22 13.77 25.15
CA GLN A 265 4.97 13.51 26.56
C GLN A 265 5.87 12.39 27.10
N GLU A 266 6.02 11.30 26.35
CA GLU A 266 6.89 10.17 26.67
C GLU A 266 8.36 10.61 26.74
N GLU A 267 8.83 11.46 25.80
CA GLU A 267 10.17 12.03 25.80
C GLU A 267 10.43 12.93 27.01
N LYS A 268 9.46 13.79 27.39
CA LYS A 268 9.53 14.57 28.63
C LYS A 268 9.59 13.68 29.87
N GLN A 269 8.84 12.58 29.89
CA GLN A 269 8.88 11.62 30.99
C GLN A 269 10.19 10.84 30.99
N ALA A 270 10.69 10.42 29.83
CA ALA A 270 11.99 9.74 29.67
C ALA A 270 13.14 10.65 30.13
N SER A 271 13.13 11.93 29.75
CA SER A 271 14.10 12.91 30.20
C SER A 271 14.10 13.09 31.75
N LYS A 272 12.90 13.14 32.36
CA LYS A 272 12.76 13.17 33.83
C LYS A 272 13.27 11.86 34.47
N ARG A 273 12.96 10.70 33.89
CA ARG A 273 13.44 9.39 34.33
C ARG A 273 14.96 9.31 34.24
N ARG A 274 15.55 9.77 33.13
CA ARG A 274 16.99 9.80 32.91
C ARG A 274 17.71 10.63 33.96
N LYS A 275 17.21 11.84 34.29
CA LYS A 275 17.73 12.66 35.37
C LYS A 275 17.59 11.98 36.73
N THR A 276 16.55 11.18 36.94
CA THR A 276 16.37 10.39 38.16
C THR A 276 17.36 9.23 38.20
N LEU A 277 17.54 8.54 37.05
CA LEU A 277 18.48 7.43 36.87
C LEU A 277 19.93 7.91 37.13
N GLU A 278 20.32 9.06 36.59
CA GLU A 278 21.63 9.68 36.81
C GLU A 278 21.88 9.97 38.30
N ARG A 279 20.88 10.55 39.02
CA ARG A 279 20.96 10.77 40.47
C ARG A 279 21.04 9.45 41.25
N GLU A 280 20.30 8.43 40.87
CA GLU A 280 20.36 7.12 41.51
C GLU A 280 21.70 6.42 41.21
N LEU A 281 22.27 6.61 40.00
CA LEU A 281 23.58 6.11 39.60
C LEU A 281 24.70 6.76 40.44
N GLU A 282 24.65 8.08 40.62
CA GLU A 282 25.57 8.79 41.50
C GLU A 282 25.48 8.25 42.93
N TRP A 283 24.27 8.04 43.46
CA TRP A 283 24.07 7.45 44.77
C TRP A 283 24.61 6.02 44.86
N VAL A 284 24.44 5.17 43.82
CA VAL A 284 25.00 3.81 43.77
C VAL A 284 26.53 3.83 43.76
N ARG A 285 27.17 4.86 43.18
CA ARG A 285 28.63 5.03 43.12
C ARG A 285 29.23 5.56 44.43
N MET A 286 28.42 6.09 45.36
CA MET A 286 28.90 6.55 46.64
C MET A 286 29.43 5.42 47.55
N ALA A 287 30.40 5.73 48.42
CA ALA A 287 31.10 4.76 49.26
C ALA A 287 30.15 3.94 50.16
N PRO A 288 30.53 2.70 50.56
CA PRO A 288 29.67 1.77 51.30
C PRO A 288 29.10 2.30 52.61
N LYS A 289 29.79 3.21 53.29
CA LYS A 289 29.35 3.83 54.56
C LYS A 289 28.09 4.71 54.42
N ALA A 290 27.78 5.19 53.21
CA ALA A 290 26.59 6.01 52.94
C ALA A 290 25.34 5.18 52.54
N ARG A 291 25.45 3.84 52.42
CA ARG A 291 24.40 2.94 51.90
C ARG A 291 23.55 2.26 53.00
N GLN A 292 23.56 2.72 54.22
CA GLN A 292 22.89 1.99 55.32
C GLN A 292 21.38 1.80 55.09
N ALA A 293 20.94 0.54 55.23
CA ALA A 293 19.60 -0.03 55.46
C ALA A 293 18.49 0.13 54.42
N LYS A 294 18.54 1.02 53.40
CA LYS A 294 17.50 1.15 52.36
C LYS A 294 17.96 0.74 50.95
N GLY A 295 19.08 0.03 50.82
CA GLY A 295 19.75 -0.21 49.55
C GLY A 295 19.04 -1.17 48.56
N LYS A 296 18.37 -2.20 49.07
CA LYS A 296 17.77 -3.25 48.18
C LYS A 296 16.60 -2.75 47.36
N ALA A 297 15.69 -1.98 47.94
CA ALA A 297 14.52 -1.43 47.23
C ALA A 297 14.93 -0.39 46.19
N ARG A 298 15.99 0.38 46.45
CA ARG A 298 16.51 1.39 45.53
C ARG A 298 17.30 0.79 44.37
N LEU A 299 18.05 -0.29 44.61
CA LEU A 299 18.70 -1.08 43.54
C LEU A 299 17.68 -1.75 42.62
N SER A 300 16.63 -2.34 43.17
CA SER A 300 15.56 -2.93 42.34
C SER A 300 14.76 -1.87 41.55
N SER A 301 14.60 -0.65 42.09
CA SER A 301 14.03 0.48 41.36
C SER A 301 14.95 0.95 40.22
N TYR A 302 16.26 0.99 40.46
CA TYR A 302 17.25 1.33 39.44
C TYR A 302 17.25 0.30 38.29
N ASP A 303 17.29 -1.01 38.60
CA ASP A 303 17.24 -2.09 37.60
C ASP A 303 15.95 -2.05 36.79
N ARG A 304 14.82 -1.72 37.44
CA ARG A 304 13.53 -1.57 36.72
C ARG A 304 13.56 -0.36 35.78
N LEU A 305 14.06 0.79 36.24
CA LEU A 305 14.19 2.00 35.41
C LEU A 305 15.17 1.79 34.24
N LEU A 306 16.26 1.06 34.45
CA LEU A 306 17.23 0.72 33.41
C LEU A 306 16.61 -0.18 32.33
N ASN A 307 15.83 -1.19 32.73
CA ASN A 307 15.14 -2.10 31.82
C ASN A 307 14.01 -1.39 31.05
N GLU A 308 13.36 -0.38 31.66
CA GLU A 308 12.34 0.45 30.98
C GLU A 308 12.99 1.42 29.98
N ASP A 309 14.17 1.98 30.28
CA ASP A 309 14.89 2.92 29.38
C ASP A 309 15.45 2.22 28.11
N GLN A 310 15.83 0.93 28.23
CA GLN A 310 16.25 0.12 27.08
C GLN A 310 15.11 -0.15 26.08
N LYS A 311 13.85 -0.12 26.52
CA LYS A 311 12.68 -0.29 25.65
C LYS A 311 12.30 0.95 24.85
N ALA A 312 12.79 2.14 25.24
CA ALA A 312 12.31 3.43 24.74
C ALA A 312 13.08 4.01 23.53
N ARG A 313 14.15 3.37 23.08
CA ARG A 313 14.89 3.84 21.90
C ARG A 313 14.28 3.33 20.61
N GLU A 314 13.30 4.03 20.07
CA GLU A 314 13.10 4.10 18.62
C GLU A 314 14.20 5.03 18.07
N GLU A 315 15.19 4.46 17.42
CA GLU A 315 16.12 5.25 16.61
C GLU A 315 15.32 5.91 15.49
N LYS A 316 15.37 7.27 15.44
CA LYS A 316 14.84 7.99 14.30
C LYS A 316 15.54 7.46 13.05
N LEU A 317 14.79 6.88 12.15
CA LEU A 317 15.32 6.42 10.87
C LEU A 317 15.64 7.66 10.03
N GLU A 318 16.90 7.85 9.67
CA GLU A 318 17.36 8.95 8.82
C GLU A 318 18.05 8.36 7.59
N ILE A 319 17.41 8.52 6.41
CA ILE A 319 18.02 8.13 5.14
C ILE A 319 18.81 9.34 4.62
N TYR A 320 20.12 9.18 4.56
CA TYR A 320 21.00 10.16 3.94
C TYR A 320 21.22 9.81 2.46
N ILE A 321 20.84 10.73 1.57
CA ILE A 321 21.10 10.63 0.13
C ILE A 321 22.35 11.46 -0.17
N PRO A 322 23.45 10.84 -0.61
CA PRO A 322 24.67 11.57 -0.91
C PRO A 322 24.49 12.42 -2.15
N ASN A 323 25.04 13.62 -2.13
CA ASN A 323 25.11 14.46 -3.31
C ASN A 323 26.11 13.88 -4.29
N GLY A 324 25.67 13.60 -5.51
CA GLY A 324 26.55 13.19 -6.61
C GLY A 324 27.40 14.35 -7.14
N PRO A 325 28.06 14.17 -8.30
CA PRO A 325 28.79 15.24 -8.98
C PRO A 325 27.86 16.44 -9.25
N ARG A 326 28.46 17.66 -9.34
CA ARG A 326 27.68 18.87 -9.63
C ARG A 326 27.00 18.77 -11.00
N LEU A 327 25.68 19.00 -11.02
CA LEU A 327 24.90 19.07 -12.25
C LEU A 327 25.27 20.30 -13.09
N GLY A 328 25.28 20.13 -14.41
CA GLY A 328 25.34 21.23 -15.37
C GLY A 328 23.98 21.94 -15.50
N ASN A 329 23.92 22.92 -16.38
CA ASN A 329 22.70 23.69 -16.65
C ASN A 329 21.63 22.87 -17.39
N LYS A 330 22.03 21.88 -18.18
CA LYS A 330 21.14 20.92 -18.84
C LYS A 330 21.19 19.60 -18.09
N VAL A 331 20.04 19.11 -17.66
CA VAL A 331 19.91 17.82 -16.98
C VAL A 331 19.30 16.79 -17.92
N ILE A 332 18.00 16.90 -18.21
CA ILE A 332 17.29 16.06 -19.19
C ILE A 332 16.31 16.97 -19.92
N GLU A 333 16.31 16.92 -21.24
CA GLU A 333 15.41 17.67 -22.09
C GLU A 333 14.78 16.75 -23.15
N ALA A 334 13.47 16.81 -23.29
CA ALA A 334 12.70 16.09 -24.30
C ALA A 334 11.86 17.07 -25.10
N LYS A 335 11.92 16.98 -26.44
CA LYS A 335 11.17 17.81 -27.38
C LYS A 335 10.48 16.95 -28.41
N GLY A 336 9.16 17.01 -28.47
CA GLY A 336 8.36 16.28 -29.41
C GLY A 336 8.57 14.77 -29.37
N LEU A 337 8.88 14.22 -28.17
CA LEU A 337 9.26 12.83 -28.01
C LEU A 337 8.05 11.91 -28.23
N ALA A 338 8.21 10.88 -29.07
CA ALA A 338 7.21 9.87 -29.31
C ALA A 338 7.77 8.45 -29.16
N LYS A 339 6.97 7.56 -28.63
CA LYS A 339 7.27 6.13 -28.48
C LYS A 339 6.03 5.27 -28.65
N ALA A 340 6.18 4.22 -29.47
CA ALA A 340 5.15 3.21 -29.68
C ALA A 340 5.75 1.80 -29.57
N TYR A 341 4.90 0.82 -29.25
CA TYR A 341 5.21 -0.60 -29.34
C TYR A 341 4.07 -1.27 -30.13
N ASP A 342 4.43 -1.98 -31.18
CA ASP A 342 3.49 -2.60 -32.12
C ASP A 342 2.44 -1.58 -32.58
N ASP A 343 1.15 -1.84 -32.37
CA ASP A 343 0.05 -0.93 -32.74
C ASP A 343 -0.31 0.10 -31.66
N LYS A 344 0.44 0.15 -30.55
CA LYS A 344 0.11 0.96 -29.37
C LYS A 344 1.05 2.15 -29.24
N VAL A 345 0.55 3.36 -29.44
CA VAL A 345 1.27 4.59 -29.16
C VAL A 345 1.20 4.87 -27.64
N LEU A 346 2.33 4.87 -26.97
CA LEU A 346 2.41 5.15 -25.53
C LEU A 346 2.28 6.65 -25.27
N PHE A 347 3.09 7.45 -25.94
CA PHE A 347 3.03 8.91 -25.91
C PHE A 347 3.47 9.48 -27.25
N ASP A 348 2.90 10.64 -27.59
CA ASP A 348 3.17 11.41 -28.78
C ASP A 348 3.32 12.87 -28.40
N ASP A 349 4.30 13.55 -28.96
CA ASP A 349 4.62 14.96 -28.69
C ASP A 349 4.90 15.27 -27.20
N LEU A 350 5.64 14.39 -26.51
CA LEU A 350 6.04 14.60 -25.12
C LEU A 350 7.13 15.67 -25.04
N ASN A 351 6.84 16.76 -24.32
CA ASN A 351 7.76 17.86 -24.09
C ASN A 351 7.96 18.05 -22.58
N PHE A 352 9.17 17.89 -22.08
CA PHE A 352 9.50 18.22 -20.70
C PHE A 352 10.99 18.55 -20.52
N MET A 353 11.28 19.24 -19.44
CA MET A 353 12.64 19.52 -19.00
C MET A 353 12.76 19.23 -17.51
N LEU A 354 13.75 18.43 -17.11
CA LEU A 354 14.06 18.21 -15.70
C LEU A 354 14.85 19.43 -15.18
N PRO A 355 14.24 20.27 -14.31
CA PRO A 355 14.91 21.45 -13.80
C PRO A 355 16.01 21.08 -12.79
N PRO A 356 17.09 21.87 -12.70
CA PRO A 356 18.11 21.67 -11.66
C PRO A 356 17.48 21.71 -10.25
N ASN A 357 17.85 20.76 -9.40
CA ASN A 357 17.27 20.53 -8.06
C ASN A 357 15.75 20.29 -8.05
N GLY A 358 15.15 19.98 -9.22
CA GLY A 358 13.74 19.66 -9.32
C GLY A 358 13.44 18.20 -9.02
N ILE A 359 12.28 17.96 -8.43
CA ILE A 359 11.71 16.63 -8.25
C ILE A 359 10.47 16.54 -9.13
N VAL A 360 10.52 15.67 -10.15
CA VAL A 360 9.40 15.45 -11.07
C VAL A 360 8.64 14.18 -10.64
N GLY A 361 7.40 14.37 -10.21
CA GLY A 361 6.47 13.27 -9.97
C GLY A 361 5.86 12.79 -11.28
N VAL A 362 5.96 11.49 -11.58
CA VAL A 362 5.39 10.87 -12.78
C VAL A 362 4.16 10.08 -12.39
N ILE A 363 3.02 10.48 -12.92
CA ILE A 363 1.71 9.86 -12.63
C ILE A 363 1.05 9.37 -13.91
N GLY A 364 0.09 8.47 -13.76
CA GLY A 364 -0.72 7.96 -14.87
C GLY A 364 -1.01 6.48 -14.77
N PRO A 365 -1.88 5.97 -15.67
CA PRO A 365 -2.32 4.58 -15.65
C PRO A 365 -1.19 3.57 -15.82
N ASN A 366 -1.44 2.36 -15.35
CA ASN A 366 -0.53 1.25 -15.55
C ASN A 366 -0.42 0.92 -17.04
N GLY A 367 0.83 0.73 -17.52
CA GLY A 367 1.12 0.49 -18.93
C GLY A 367 1.06 1.73 -19.83
N ALA A 368 0.96 2.95 -19.27
CA ALA A 368 0.96 4.20 -20.04
C ALA A 368 2.33 4.59 -20.61
N GLY A 369 3.41 3.90 -20.21
CA GLY A 369 4.75 4.18 -20.70
C GLY A 369 5.70 4.81 -19.67
N LYS A 370 5.32 4.86 -18.38
CA LYS A 370 6.14 5.44 -17.30
C LYS A 370 7.52 4.77 -17.23
N THR A 371 7.58 3.45 -17.12
CA THR A 371 8.84 2.67 -17.11
C THR A 371 9.58 2.77 -18.45
N THR A 372 8.86 2.90 -19.57
CA THR A 372 9.49 3.13 -20.89
C THR A 372 10.22 4.47 -20.93
N LEU A 373 9.66 5.53 -20.33
CA LEU A 373 10.33 6.82 -20.18
C LEU A 373 11.65 6.65 -19.40
N PHE A 374 11.66 5.88 -18.31
CA PHE A 374 12.89 5.61 -17.56
C PHE A 374 13.93 4.87 -18.39
N ARG A 375 13.54 3.88 -19.20
CA ARG A 375 14.46 3.18 -20.13
C ARG A 375 15.03 4.11 -21.18
N LEU A 376 14.27 5.07 -21.68
CA LEU A 376 14.76 6.12 -22.57
C LEU A 376 15.79 7.01 -21.85
N ILE A 377 15.51 7.46 -20.63
CA ILE A 377 16.44 8.26 -19.82
C ILE A 377 17.75 7.51 -19.57
N MET A 378 17.69 6.19 -19.32
CA MET A 378 18.87 5.35 -19.14
C MET A 378 19.59 4.96 -20.43
N GLY A 379 19.05 5.34 -21.61
CA GLY A 379 19.61 4.97 -22.92
C GLY A 379 19.46 3.49 -23.27
N GLN A 380 18.60 2.75 -22.56
CA GLN A 380 18.29 1.34 -22.82
C GLN A 380 17.32 1.16 -24.00
N GLU A 381 16.55 2.19 -24.28
CA GLU A 381 15.59 2.28 -25.39
C GLU A 381 15.88 3.53 -26.22
N LYS A 382 15.42 3.53 -27.48
CA LYS A 382 15.48 4.71 -28.35
C LYS A 382 14.07 5.20 -28.63
N GLN A 383 13.96 6.53 -28.75
CA GLN A 383 12.74 7.18 -29.20
C GLN A 383 12.46 6.88 -30.68
N ASP A 384 11.20 6.89 -31.06
CA ASP A 384 10.79 6.72 -32.46
C ASP A 384 10.76 8.05 -33.20
N ARG A 385 10.41 9.16 -32.49
CA ARG A 385 10.47 10.54 -32.99
C ARG A 385 10.85 11.52 -31.89
N GLY A 386 11.26 12.73 -32.27
CA GLY A 386 11.63 13.80 -31.36
C GLY A 386 13.10 13.83 -30.96
N GLU A 387 13.44 14.80 -30.16
CA GLU A 387 14.81 14.98 -29.61
C GLU A 387 14.82 14.67 -28.13
N PHE A 388 15.82 13.92 -27.70
CA PHE A 388 16.02 13.57 -26.31
C PHE A 388 17.49 13.74 -25.94
N GLU A 389 17.77 14.65 -25.02
CA GLU A 389 19.12 14.99 -24.59
C GLU A 389 19.29 14.77 -23.08
N VAL A 390 20.32 14.02 -22.71
CA VAL A 390 20.76 13.83 -21.32
C VAL A 390 22.10 14.55 -21.17
N GLY A 391 22.22 15.41 -20.17
CA GLY A 391 23.42 16.21 -19.95
C GLY A 391 24.65 15.37 -19.64
N GLU A 392 25.82 15.78 -20.12
CA GLU A 392 27.10 15.05 -19.96
C GLU A 392 27.51 14.86 -18.48
N THR A 393 27.04 15.74 -17.59
CA THR A 393 27.34 15.66 -16.14
C THR A 393 26.37 14.79 -15.35
N VAL A 394 25.35 14.23 -16.02
CA VAL A 394 24.32 13.42 -15.40
C VAL A 394 24.88 12.05 -15.05
N LYS A 395 24.77 11.70 -13.76
CA LYS A 395 25.03 10.35 -13.24
C LYS A 395 23.75 9.82 -12.65
N ILE A 396 23.16 8.84 -13.33
CA ILE A 396 21.85 8.26 -12.95
C ILE A 396 22.08 7.21 -11.87
N ALA A 397 21.24 7.23 -10.81
CA ALA A 397 21.02 6.11 -9.91
C ALA A 397 19.56 5.67 -10.04
N TYR A 398 19.34 4.40 -10.35
CA TYR A 398 18.02 3.85 -10.67
C TYR A 398 17.59 2.79 -9.67
N VAL A 399 16.37 2.92 -9.18
CA VAL A 399 15.68 1.90 -8.38
C VAL A 399 14.62 1.25 -9.24
N ASP A 400 14.87 -0.01 -9.62
CA ASP A 400 13.97 -0.81 -10.48
C ASP A 400 12.89 -1.52 -9.66
N GLN A 401 11.71 -1.62 -10.23
CA GLN A 401 10.59 -2.42 -9.71
C GLN A 401 10.86 -3.94 -9.79
N THR A 402 11.70 -4.41 -10.71
CA THR A 402 11.82 -5.84 -11.09
C THR A 402 12.98 -6.62 -10.47
N HIS A 403 13.64 -6.20 -9.44
CA HIS A 403 14.57 -6.96 -8.56
C HIS A 403 15.45 -8.08 -9.22
N LYS A 404 15.76 -7.99 -10.52
CA LYS A 404 16.34 -9.12 -11.28
C LYS A 404 17.79 -9.43 -10.99
N ASP A 405 18.55 -8.51 -10.37
CA ASP A 405 20.02 -8.61 -10.30
C ASP A 405 20.57 -9.13 -8.95
N LEU A 406 19.71 -9.53 -8.02
CA LEU A 406 20.16 -10.00 -6.71
C LEU A 406 20.27 -11.51 -6.64
N SER A 407 21.48 -12.01 -6.39
CA SER A 407 21.71 -13.43 -6.12
C SER A 407 21.01 -13.86 -4.82
N PRO A 408 20.08 -14.84 -4.86
CA PRO A 408 19.32 -15.27 -3.69
C PRO A 408 20.17 -15.80 -2.54
N GLU A 409 21.37 -16.28 -2.84
CA GLU A 409 22.29 -16.93 -1.89
C GLU A 409 23.10 -15.94 -1.05
N LYS A 410 23.28 -14.70 -1.52
CA LYS A 410 24.03 -13.68 -0.79
C LYS A 410 23.22 -13.13 0.38
N SER A 411 23.92 -12.73 1.45
CA SER A 411 23.29 -12.00 2.55
C SER A 411 23.11 -10.52 2.22
N VAL A 412 22.21 -9.86 2.95
CA VAL A 412 21.99 -8.40 2.86
C VAL A 412 23.31 -7.65 3.07
N TYR A 413 24.09 -8.09 4.06
CA TYR A 413 25.41 -7.50 4.34
C TYR A 413 26.40 -7.68 3.18
N GLU A 414 26.51 -8.88 2.60
CA GLU A 414 27.42 -9.15 1.49
C GLU A 414 27.12 -8.30 0.26
N VAL A 415 25.85 -8.02 -0.02
CA VAL A 415 25.45 -7.20 -1.18
C VAL A 415 25.85 -5.74 -1.00
N ILE A 416 25.65 -5.18 0.19
CA ILE A 416 26.02 -3.78 0.45
C ILE A 416 27.51 -3.61 0.67
N SER A 417 28.15 -4.52 1.43
CA SER A 417 29.58 -4.44 1.73
C SER A 417 30.46 -4.72 0.52
N GLN A 418 30.02 -5.62 -0.39
CA GLN A 418 30.82 -6.10 -1.53
C GLN A 418 32.23 -6.55 -1.11
N GLY A 419 32.33 -7.11 0.11
CA GLY A 419 33.60 -7.57 0.69
C GLY A 419 34.41 -6.49 1.41
N VAL A 420 33.90 -5.24 1.53
CA VAL A 420 34.57 -4.14 2.22
C VAL A 420 33.74 -3.73 3.43
N GLU A 421 34.35 -3.67 4.61
CA GLU A 421 33.66 -3.33 5.86
C GLU A 421 33.17 -1.88 5.89
N SER A 422 33.92 -0.97 5.29
CA SER A 422 33.59 0.45 5.19
C SER A 422 33.81 0.96 3.76
N PHE A 423 32.91 1.77 3.27
CA PHE A 423 32.99 2.41 1.96
C PHE A 423 32.82 3.93 2.10
N ARG A 424 33.34 4.66 1.13
CA ARG A 424 33.25 6.12 1.09
C ARG A 424 31.94 6.53 0.43
N MET A 425 31.18 7.41 1.10
CA MET A 425 29.92 7.92 0.60
C MET A 425 29.72 9.40 1.02
N GLY A 426 29.46 10.28 0.06
CA GLY A 426 29.34 11.74 0.31
C GLY A 426 30.60 12.34 0.94
N GLY A 427 31.79 11.81 0.58
CA GLY A 427 33.06 12.26 1.15
C GLY A 427 33.35 11.77 2.57
N ARG A 428 32.48 10.92 3.16
CA ARG A 428 32.64 10.35 4.53
C ARG A 428 32.81 8.84 4.45
N ASP A 429 33.60 8.28 5.37
CA ASP A 429 33.70 6.83 5.51
C ASP A 429 32.47 6.32 6.27
N MET A 430 31.74 5.40 5.67
CA MET A 430 30.52 4.79 6.18
C MET A 430 30.73 3.30 6.39
N ASN A 431 30.47 2.81 7.59
CA ASN A 431 30.48 1.37 7.88
C ASN A 431 29.22 0.73 7.26
N ALA A 432 29.38 -0.39 6.57
CA ALA A 432 28.30 -1.09 5.87
C ALA A 432 27.15 -1.52 6.80
N ARG A 433 27.46 -1.97 8.02
CA ARG A 433 26.44 -2.35 9.00
C ARG A 433 25.66 -1.14 9.52
N ALA A 434 26.35 -0.03 9.79
CA ALA A 434 25.71 1.23 10.20
C ALA A 434 24.84 1.81 9.07
N TYR A 435 25.27 1.67 7.81
CA TYR A 435 24.49 2.06 6.64
C TYR A 435 23.19 1.24 6.54
N LEU A 436 23.29 -0.09 6.63
CA LEU A 436 22.14 -0.98 6.60
C LEU A 436 21.13 -0.72 7.73
N SER A 437 21.62 -0.35 8.91
CA SER A 437 20.73 0.01 10.04
C SER A 437 19.83 1.20 9.72
N LYS A 438 20.29 2.13 8.87
CA LYS A 438 19.49 3.27 8.38
C LYS A 438 18.33 2.87 7.47
N PHE A 439 18.34 1.65 6.94
CA PHE A 439 17.26 1.05 6.15
C PHE A 439 16.48 -0.02 6.93
N ASN A 440 16.56 0.04 8.26
CA ASN A 440 15.87 -0.88 9.16
C ASN A 440 16.28 -2.35 9.04
N PHE A 441 17.56 -2.59 8.64
CA PHE A 441 18.19 -3.90 8.74
C PHE A 441 19.09 -3.94 9.97
N THR A 442 18.61 -4.58 11.05
CA THR A 442 19.33 -4.62 12.33
C THR A 442 19.88 -6.01 12.63
N GLY A 443 21.06 -6.09 13.22
CA GLY A 443 21.65 -7.32 13.74
C GLY A 443 21.47 -8.54 12.83
N ALA A 444 20.61 -9.48 13.21
CA ALA A 444 20.35 -10.71 12.48
C ALA A 444 19.74 -10.51 11.09
N ASP A 445 19.06 -9.38 10.84
CA ASP A 445 18.45 -9.12 9.53
C ASP A 445 19.51 -8.88 8.44
N GLN A 446 20.69 -8.37 8.82
CA GLN A 446 21.80 -8.15 7.90
C GLN A 446 22.45 -9.45 7.39
N GLU A 447 22.31 -10.53 8.15
CA GLU A 447 22.82 -11.86 7.78
C GLU A 447 21.79 -12.71 7.02
N LYS A 448 20.54 -12.22 6.87
CA LYS A 448 19.51 -12.93 6.10
C LYS A 448 19.94 -13.03 4.64
N LYS A 449 19.70 -14.20 4.03
CA LYS A 449 19.85 -14.39 2.58
C LYS A 449 18.73 -13.65 1.84
N ILE A 450 19.04 -13.08 0.69
CA ILE A 450 18.12 -12.32 -0.16
C ILE A 450 16.89 -13.15 -0.53
N GLY A 451 17.07 -14.45 -0.79
CA GLY A 451 15.97 -15.35 -1.16
C GLY A 451 14.87 -15.49 -0.11
N VAL A 452 15.15 -15.20 1.18
CA VAL A 452 14.18 -15.27 2.27
C VAL A 452 13.61 -13.91 2.69
N LEU A 453 14.01 -12.82 2.03
CA LEU A 453 13.49 -11.48 2.30
C LEU A 453 12.05 -11.35 1.82
N SER A 454 11.25 -10.64 2.63
CA SER A 454 9.93 -10.16 2.19
C SER A 454 10.06 -9.13 1.06
N GLY A 455 8.96 -8.86 0.33
CA GLY A 455 8.92 -7.84 -0.71
C GLY A 455 9.43 -6.48 -0.21
N GLY A 456 8.93 -6.01 0.92
CA GLY A 456 9.35 -4.74 1.51
C GLY A 456 10.81 -4.72 2.01
N GLU A 457 11.34 -5.83 2.56
CA GLU A 457 12.76 -5.91 2.89
C GLU A 457 13.62 -5.85 1.62
N ARG A 458 13.18 -6.49 0.54
CA ARG A 458 13.85 -6.48 -0.74
C ARG A 458 13.88 -5.08 -1.36
N ASN A 459 12.75 -4.36 -1.34
CA ASN A 459 12.65 -2.98 -1.82
C ASN A 459 13.57 -2.04 -1.04
N ARG A 460 13.62 -2.14 0.30
CA ARG A 460 14.56 -1.35 1.11
C ARG A 460 16.02 -1.64 0.78
N LEU A 461 16.37 -2.89 0.49
CA LEU A 461 17.72 -3.26 0.08
C LEU A 461 18.09 -2.66 -1.29
N HIS A 462 17.17 -2.70 -2.26
CA HIS A 462 17.38 -2.07 -3.57
C HIS A 462 17.56 -0.57 -3.47
N LEU A 463 16.72 0.08 -2.65
CA LEU A 463 16.87 1.50 -2.36
C LEU A 463 18.25 1.80 -1.76
N ALA A 464 18.70 1.02 -0.78
CA ALA A 464 20.01 1.19 -0.18
C ALA A 464 21.14 1.02 -1.20
N MET A 465 21.01 0.07 -2.13
CA MET A 465 22.00 -0.16 -3.20
C MET A 465 22.08 1.04 -4.15
N ALA A 466 20.94 1.51 -4.64
CA ALA A 466 20.88 2.62 -5.59
C ALA A 466 21.40 3.93 -4.98
N LEU A 467 21.04 4.23 -3.75
CA LEU A 467 21.52 5.44 -3.06
C LEU A 467 23.03 5.39 -2.76
N LYS A 468 23.62 4.19 -2.65
CA LYS A 468 25.07 4.02 -2.50
C LYS A 468 25.87 4.45 -3.75
N GLU A 469 25.24 4.44 -4.94
CA GLU A 469 25.91 4.76 -6.20
C GLU A 469 26.25 6.25 -6.38
N GLU A 470 25.81 7.12 -5.48
CA GLU A 470 26.07 8.57 -5.52
C GLU A 470 25.68 9.22 -6.86
N GLY A 471 24.47 8.94 -7.35
CA GLY A 471 23.90 9.59 -8.51
C GLY A 471 23.52 11.05 -8.22
N ASN A 472 23.58 11.93 -9.24
CA ASN A 472 23.04 13.29 -9.14
C ASN A 472 21.65 13.42 -9.78
N VAL A 473 21.18 12.37 -10.46
CA VAL A 473 19.80 12.19 -10.93
C VAL A 473 19.29 10.84 -10.42
N LEU A 474 18.26 10.86 -9.60
CA LEU A 474 17.62 9.66 -9.07
C LEU A 474 16.39 9.32 -9.91
N LEU A 475 16.32 8.10 -10.39
CA LEU A 475 15.13 7.53 -11.01
C LEU A 475 14.53 6.51 -10.06
N LEU A 476 13.33 6.78 -9.54
CA LEU A 476 12.65 5.94 -8.56
C LEU A 476 11.35 5.41 -9.17
N ASP A 477 11.30 4.10 -9.48
CA ASP A 477 10.12 3.46 -10.07
C ASP A 477 9.33 2.76 -8.96
N GLU A 478 8.21 3.36 -8.55
CA GLU A 478 7.33 2.91 -7.46
C GLU A 478 8.08 2.62 -6.14
N PRO A 479 8.92 3.55 -5.64
CA PRO A 479 9.71 3.32 -4.43
C PRO A 479 8.86 3.18 -3.17
N THR A 480 7.59 3.56 -3.23
CA THR A 480 6.63 3.55 -2.12
C THR A 480 5.99 2.19 -1.89
N ASN A 481 6.05 1.28 -2.88
CA ASN A 481 5.44 -0.03 -2.78
C ASN A 481 6.11 -0.88 -1.69
N ASP A 482 5.29 -1.50 -0.83
CA ASP A 482 5.72 -2.40 0.26
C ASP A 482 6.71 -1.79 1.28
N ILE A 483 6.90 -0.47 1.29
CA ILE A 483 7.73 0.23 2.28
C ILE A 483 6.86 0.68 3.46
N ASP A 484 7.36 0.51 4.68
CA ASP A 484 6.65 0.98 5.88
C ASP A 484 6.68 2.52 6.01
N VAL A 485 5.69 3.07 6.72
CA VAL A 485 5.47 4.51 6.87
C VAL A 485 6.70 5.25 7.43
N ASN A 486 7.48 4.65 8.33
CA ASN A 486 8.65 5.30 8.90
C ASN A 486 9.81 5.39 7.90
N THR A 487 10.04 4.30 7.14
CA THR A 487 11.04 4.28 6.05
C THR A 487 10.65 5.24 4.93
N LEU A 488 9.36 5.32 4.61
CA LEU A 488 8.85 6.23 3.60
C LEU A 488 9.06 7.70 4.01
N ARG A 489 8.77 8.05 5.27
CA ARG A 489 9.05 9.39 5.81
C ARG A 489 10.53 9.76 5.74
N ALA A 490 11.41 8.82 6.11
CA ALA A 490 12.85 9.04 6.04
C ALA A 490 13.33 9.23 4.59
N LEU A 491 12.71 8.53 3.62
CA LEU A 491 12.99 8.71 2.20
C LEU A 491 12.52 10.10 1.73
N GLU A 492 11.31 10.53 2.09
CA GLU A 492 10.79 11.87 1.78
C GLU A 492 11.74 12.96 2.32
N GLU A 493 12.11 12.89 3.60
CA GLU A 493 13.05 13.85 4.22
C GLU A 493 14.43 13.81 3.53
N GLY A 494 14.88 12.62 3.10
CA GLY A 494 16.11 12.46 2.32
C GLY A 494 16.03 13.13 0.95
N LEU A 495 14.92 12.99 0.23
CA LEU A 495 14.67 13.59 -1.07
C LEU A 495 14.52 15.12 -0.99
N GLU A 496 13.82 15.65 0.03
CA GLU A 496 13.71 17.08 0.29
C GLU A 496 15.10 17.75 0.50
N ASN A 497 16.04 17.02 1.10
CA ASN A 497 17.40 17.51 1.37
C ASN A 497 18.40 17.16 0.25
N PHE A 498 17.96 16.49 -0.82
CA PHE A 498 18.83 16.08 -1.91
C PHE A 498 19.11 17.26 -2.85
N ALA A 499 20.40 17.57 -3.07
CA ALA A 499 20.82 18.67 -3.92
C ALA A 499 20.89 18.32 -5.43
N GLY A 500 20.47 17.12 -5.82
CA GLY A 500 20.34 16.67 -7.21
C GLY A 500 18.92 16.78 -7.73
N CYS A 501 18.64 16.09 -8.82
CA CYS A 501 17.30 15.97 -9.39
C CYS A 501 16.72 14.57 -9.13
N ALA A 502 15.42 14.46 -9.01
CA ALA A 502 14.77 13.17 -8.93
C ALA A 502 13.57 13.07 -9.89
N VAL A 503 13.37 11.91 -10.47
CA VAL A 503 12.15 11.55 -11.21
C VAL A 503 11.53 10.37 -10.48
N VAL A 504 10.35 10.57 -9.93
CA VAL A 504 9.69 9.61 -9.04
C VAL A 504 8.37 9.18 -9.65
N VAL A 505 8.28 7.92 -10.08
CA VAL A 505 7.00 7.30 -10.42
C VAL A 505 6.38 6.82 -9.12
N SER A 506 5.21 7.32 -8.77
CA SER A 506 4.47 6.85 -7.60
C SER A 506 2.97 7.00 -7.80
N HIS A 507 2.22 6.09 -7.20
CA HIS A 507 0.77 6.21 -7.04
C HIS A 507 0.38 6.77 -5.67
N ASP A 508 1.35 6.96 -4.76
CA ASP A 508 1.13 7.62 -3.48
C ASP A 508 1.12 9.15 -3.67
N SER A 509 -0.09 9.68 -3.77
CA SER A 509 -0.34 11.10 -3.98
C SER A 509 0.21 11.97 -2.84
N TRP A 510 0.20 11.46 -1.60
CA TRP A 510 0.75 12.17 -0.43
C TRP A 510 2.25 12.41 -0.56
N VAL A 511 2.99 11.39 -1.00
CA VAL A 511 4.43 11.53 -1.24
C VAL A 511 4.68 12.57 -2.33
N LEU A 512 3.97 12.46 -3.46
CA LEU A 512 4.14 13.38 -4.57
C LEU A 512 3.75 14.82 -4.21
N ASP A 513 2.69 15.00 -3.42
CA ASP A 513 2.26 16.33 -2.98
C ASP A 513 3.30 17.00 -2.08
N ARG A 514 4.02 16.21 -1.29
CA ARG A 514 5.05 16.69 -0.38
C ARG A 514 6.38 16.99 -1.08
N ILE A 515 6.83 16.13 -2.00
CA ILE A 515 8.19 16.22 -2.55
C ILE A 515 8.25 16.77 -3.97
N ALA A 516 7.20 16.59 -4.80
CA ALA A 516 7.26 16.95 -6.19
C ALA A 516 7.17 18.48 -6.39
N THR A 517 8.06 19.00 -7.22
CA THR A 517 8.04 20.40 -7.70
C THR A 517 7.33 20.53 -9.04
N HIS A 518 7.27 19.43 -9.78
CA HIS A 518 6.62 19.32 -11.09
C HIS A 518 5.93 17.98 -11.23
N ILE A 519 4.88 17.93 -12.01
CA ILE A 519 4.13 16.70 -12.31
C ILE A 519 4.20 16.41 -13.81
N LEU A 520 4.54 15.18 -14.16
CA LEU A 520 4.47 14.65 -15.51
C LEU A 520 3.33 13.61 -15.55
N ALA A 521 2.18 14.03 -16.06
CA ALA A 521 0.95 13.25 -16.06
C ALA A 521 0.70 12.56 -17.39
N PHE A 522 0.67 11.24 -17.39
CA PHE A 522 0.19 10.41 -18.51
C PHE A 522 -1.33 10.29 -18.40
N GLU A 523 -2.05 11.05 -19.22
CA GLU A 523 -3.51 11.22 -19.08
C GLU A 523 -4.33 10.18 -19.87
N GLY A 524 -3.69 9.27 -20.60
CA GLY A 524 -4.33 8.35 -21.56
C GLY A 524 -4.35 8.95 -22.97
N ASP A 525 -4.86 8.18 -23.93
CA ASP A 525 -4.91 8.55 -25.37
C ASP A 525 -3.57 9.08 -25.93
N SER A 526 -2.46 8.57 -25.37
CA SER A 526 -1.08 8.95 -25.72
C SER A 526 -0.72 10.40 -25.37
N LYS A 527 -1.52 11.09 -24.56
CA LYS A 527 -1.29 12.46 -24.12
C LYS A 527 -0.53 12.49 -22.81
N VAL A 528 0.50 13.35 -22.76
CA VAL A 528 1.27 13.61 -21.53
C VAL A 528 1.30 15.11 -21.27
N THR A 529 1.03 15.50 -20.04
CA THR A 529 1.02 16.91 -19.61
C THR A 529 2.14 17.12 -18.60
N PHE A 530 3.01 18.10 -18.85
CA PHE A 530 4.00 18.56 -17.88
C PHE A 530 3.46 19.81 -17.17
N TYR A 531 3.40 19.74 -15.83
CA TYR A 531 2.80 20.77 -14.99
C TYR A 531 3.78 21.20 -13.89
N GLU A 532 3.95 22.50 -13.67
CA GLU A 532 4.74 23.06 -12.58
C GLU A 532 3.85 23.28 -11.36
N GLY A 533 4.11 22.55 -10.29
CA GLY A 533 3.35 22.56 -9.05
C GLY A 533 3.30 21.20 -8.38
N SER A 534 2.59 21.12 -7.24
CA SER A 534 2.35 19.89 -6.48
C SER A 534 1.31 18.99 -7.16
N TYR A 535 1.12 17.80 -6.61
CA TYR A 535 0.07 16.88 -7.08
C TYR A 535 -1.34 17.49 -6.89
N SER A 536 -1.62 18.10 -5.75
CA SER A 536 -2.90 18.76 -5.47
C SER A 536 -3.18 19.92 -6.44
N ASP A 537 -2.17 20.72 -6.79
CA ASP A 537 -2.30 21.80 -7.77
C ASP A 537 -2.64 21.25 -9.17
N TYR A 538 -1.98 20.15 -9.57
CA TYR A 538 -2.29 19.48 -10.83
C TYR A 538 -3.72 18.91 -10.86
N GLU A 539 -4.18 18.28 -9.76
CA GLU A 539 -5.54 17.78 -9.67
C GLU A 539 -6.59 18.86 -9.80
N GLU A 540 -6.39 20.02 -9.14
CA GLU A 540 -7.27 21.17 -9.32
C GLU A 540 -7.27 21.68 -10.76
N PHE A 541 -6.10 21.75 -11.39
CA PHE A 541 -5.98 22.10 -12.79
C PHE A 541 -6.74 21.13 -13.70
N LYS A 542 -6.58 19.81 -13.49
CA LYS A 542 -7.28 18.77 -14.24
C LYS A 542 -8.80 18.87 -14.06
N LYS A 543 -9.28 19.04 -12.83
CA LYS A 543 -10.72 19.21 -12.51
C LYS A 543 -11.33 20.46 -13.17
N LYS A 544 -10.58 21.56 -13.23
CA LYS A 544 -11.02 22.79 -13.92
C LYS A 544 -11.07 22.64 -15.43
N ARG A 545 -10.15 21.85 -16.00
CA ARG A 545 -10.05 21.60 -17.46
C ARG A 545 -11.10 20.60 -17.96
N ASP A 546 -11.23 19.47 -17.29
CA ASP A 546 -11.94 18.29 -17.80
C ASP A 546 -13.29 18.04 -17.06
N GLY A 547 -13.53 18.68 -15.91
CA GLY A 547 -14.67 18.41 -15.05
C GLY A 547 -14.49 17.11 -14.23
N ASN A 548 -15.55 16.70 -13.49
CA ASN A 548 -15.56 15.40 -12.79
C ASN A 548 -15.86 14.28 -13.78
N VAL A 549 -14.85 13.56 -14.24
CA VAL A 549 -14.99 12.40 -15.14
C VAL A 549 -14.76 11.12 -14.36
N GLU A 550 -15.72 10.17 -14.44
CA GLU A 550 -15.53 8.82 -13.87
C GLU A 550 -14.37 8.08 -14.57
N PRO A 551 -13.57 7.29 -13.82
CA PRO A 551 -12.47 6.51 -14.40
C PRO A 551 -12.99 5.55 -15.47
N LYS A 552 -12.29 5.50 -16.62
CA LYS A 552 -12.59 4.61 -17.74
C LYS A 552 -11.37 3.76 -18.07
N ARG A 553 -11.60 2.58 -18.66
CA ARG A 553 -10.49 1.77 -19.20
C ARG A 553 -9.67 2.60 -20.18
N VAL A 554 -8.33 2.55 -20.02
CA VAL A 554 -7.41 3.32 -20.87
C VAL A 554 -7.52 2.89 -22.30
N ARG A 555 -7.84 3.82 -23.19
CA ARG A 555 -7.77 3.63 -24.64
C ARG A 555 -6.42 4.16 -25.13
N TYR A 556 -5.81 3.44 -26.07
CA TYR A 556 -4.57 3.87 -26.72
C TYR A 556 -4.86 4.19 -28.17
N ARG A 557 -4.23 5.24 -28.68
CA ARG A 557 -4.25 5.48 -30.12
C ARG A 557 -3.60 4.31 -30.83
N LYS A 558 -4.25 3.79 -31.88
CA LYS A 558 -3.61 2.84 -32.80
C LYS A 558 -2.70 3.64 -33.72
N LEU A 559 -1.53 3.10 -34.05
CA LEU A 559 -0.72 3.59 -35.16
C LEU A 559 -1.61 3.51 -36.43
N THR A 560 -1.98 4.65 -36.94
CA THR A 560 -2.49 4.77 -38.33
C THR A 560 -1.27 5.05 -39.18
N ASP A 561 -1.06 4.22 -40.23
CA ASP A 561 -0.02 4.35 -41.25
C ASP A 561 0.08 5.78 -41.80
#